data_8101ed3e0360ef6894430eb6e4930556
#
_entry.id   8101ed3e0360ef6894430eb6e4930556
#
_cell.length_a   1.000
_cell.length_b   1.000
_cell.length_c   1.000
_cell.angle_alpha   90.00
_cell.angle_beta   90.00
_cell.angle_gamma   90.00
#
_symmetry.space_group_name_H-M   'P 1'
#
loop_
_entity.id
_entity.type
_entity.pdbx_description
1 polymer ?
#
loop_
_entity_poly.entity_id
_entity_poly.type
_entity_poly.pdbx_seq_one_letter_code
_entity_poly.pdbx_strand_id
1 'polypeptide(L)'
;MYIDYYKTPNKFDDIVLSSDGNVLTGLWFKNSSEKNIHINNYQRKDLEIFKQTKKWLDIYFSGKNPDFDIEYRIDYLTPFKKEVLSIIKSIPYGKTITYGDIAKIIIDKRGIKKMSSQAVGQAVKSNTICLIVPCHRVIGINNKMVGYVGGINNKINLLELEKYD
;
A
#
# COMPACT_ATOMS: atom_id res chain seq x y z
N MET A 1 -12.08 -14.10 10.02
CA MET A 1 -10.96 -13.15 9.80
C MET A 1 -10.33 -12.77 11.14
N TYR A 2 -9.06 -12.48 11.12
CA TYR A 2 -8.27 -12.14 12.30
C TYR A 2 -7.68 -10.76 12.15
N ILE A 3 -7.39 -10.12 13.29
CA ILE A 3 -6.90 -8.75 13.34
C ILE A 3 -5.77 -8.63 14.36
N ASP A 4 -4.84 -7.73 14.11
CA ASP A 4 -3.83 -7.30 15.06
C ASP A 4 -3.43 -5.85 14.77
N TYR A 5 -2.67 -5.26 15.65
CA TYR A 5 -2.30 -3.85 15.59
C TYR A 5 -0.79 -3.70 15.67
N TYR A 6 -0.29 -2.66 15.02
CA TYR A 6 1.13 -2.31 15.05
C TYR A 6 1.28 -0.85 15.48
N LYS A 7 2.07 -0.63 16.50
CA LYS A 7 2.39 0.72 16.98
C LYS A 7 3.52 1.30 16.15
N THR A 8 3.21 2.33 15.38
CA THR A 8 4.18 3.04 14.55
C THR A 8 5.02 4.02 15.38
N PRO A 9 6.18 4.47 14.84
CA PRO A 9 6.90 5.61 15.41
C PRO A 9 6.06 6.89 15.36
N ASN A 10 6.45 7.90 16.14
CA ASN A 10 5.84 9.22 16.09
C ASN A 10 5.82 9.75 14.66
N LYS A 11 4.84 10.56 14.30
CA LYS A 11 4.49 11.12 13.00
C LYS A 11 3.58 10.26 12.14
N PHE A 12 3.41 8.97 12.48
CA PHE A 12 2.54 8.07 11.73
C PHE A 12 1.34 7.66 12.57
N ASP A 13 0.20 7.46 11.93
CA ASP A 13 -0.91 6.77 12.57
C ASP A 13 -0.55 5.29 12.77
N ASP A 14 -1.12 4.69 13.80
CA ASP A 14 -0.92 3.25 14.04
C ASP A 14 -1.53 2.43 12.91
N ILE A 15 -1.05 1.21 12.76
CA ILE A 15 -1.42 0.32 11.67
C ILE A 15 -2.30 -0.81 12.19
N VAL A 16 -3.28 -1.18 11.37
CA VAL A 16 -4.15 -2.33 11.58
C VAL A 16 -3.78 -3.40 10.56
N LEU A 17 -3.67 -4.64 11.02
CA LEU A 17 -3.37 -5.81 10.19
C LEU A 17 -4.56 -6.76 10.20
N SER A 18 -4.87 -7.35 9.05
CA SER A 18 -5.87 -8.41 8.97
C SER A 18 -5.33 -9.63 8.22
N SER A 19 -5.89 -10.81 8.52
CA SER A 19 -5.49 -12.07 7.91
C SER A 19 -6.65 -13.07 7.91
N ASP A 20 -6.60 -14.01 6.98
CA ASP A 20 -7.48 -15.18 6.97
C ASP A 20 -6.95 -16.33 7.84
N GLY A 21 -5.79 -16.14 8.48
CA GLY A 21 -5.06 -17.13 9.24
C GLY A 21 -3.77 -17.61 8.58
N ASN A 22 -3.65 -17.44 7.27
CA ASN A 22 -2.50 -17.90 6.49
C ASN A 22 -1.71 -16.75 5.86
N VAL A 23 -2.40 -15.84 5.20
CA VAL A 23 -1.79 -14.72 4.49
C VAL A 23 -2.34 -13.38 5.00
N LEU A 24 -1.60 -12.31 4.77
CA LEU A 24 -2.06 -10.97 5.08
C LEU A 24 -3.15 -10.56 4.09
N THR A 25 -4.29 -10.11 4.59
CA THR A 25 -5.40 -9.64 3.76
C THR A 25 -5.61 -8.13 3.85
N GLY A 26 -5.00 -7.48 4.82
CA GLY A 26 -5.08 -6.03 4.98
C GLY A 26 -3.93 -5.48 5.81
N LEU A 27 -3.48 -4.30 5.43
CA LEU A 27 -2.54 -3.47 6.16
C LEU A 27 -2.91 -2.02 5.88
N TRP A 28 -3.39 -1.29 6.87
CA TRP A 28 -3.83 0.09 6.68
C TRP A 28 -3.57 0.93 7.91
N PHE A 29 -3.51 2.25 7.71
CA PHE A 29 -3.39 3.20 8.81
C PHE A 29 -4.75 3.36 9.50
N LYS A 30 -4.75 3.40 10.81
CA LYS A 30 -5.95 3.38 11.67
C LYS A 30 -6.94 4.50 11.36
N ASN A 31 -6.45 5.68 10.97
CA ASN A 31 -7.28 6.85 10.67
C ASN A 31 -7.42 7.10 9.16
N SER A 32 -7.22 6.06 8.35
CA SER A 32 -7.35 6.16 6.90
C SER A 32 -8.80 6.22 6.42
N SER A 33 -8.98 6.52 5.13
CA SER A 33 -10.30 6.54 4.50
C SER A 33 -10.96 5.16 4.39
N GLU A 34 -10.25 4.09 4.74
CA GLU A 34 -10.78 2.72 4.77
C GLU A 34 -11.58 2.41 6.04
N LYS A 35 -12.12 3.42 6.69
CA LYS A 35 -12.92 3.29 7.93
C LYS A 35 -14.12 2.36 7.83
N ASN A 36 -14.50 1.97 6.61
CA ASN A 36 -15.66 1.11 6.36
C ASN A 36 -15.33 -0.38 6.35
N ILE A 37 -14.09 -0.75 6.66
CA ILE A 37 -13.77 -2.17 6.83
C ILE A 37 -14.48 -2.64 8.09
N HIS A 38 -15.40 -3.58 7.91
CA HIS A 38 -16.19 -4.14 9.02
C HIS A 38 -15.32 -5.10 9.83
N ILE A 39 -14.46 -4.54 10.68
CA ILE A 39 -13.57 -5.33 11.55
C ILE A 39 -14.26 -5.80 12.84
N ASN A 40 -15.52 -5.41 13.05
CA ASN A 40 -16.25 -5.72 14.28
C ASN A 40 -16.41 -7.23 14.54
N ASN A 41 -16.37 -8.02 13.46
CA ASN A 41 -16.48 -9.49 13.54
C ASN A 41 -15.11 -10.19 13.47
N TYR A 42 -14.00 -9.41 13.47
CA TYR A 42 -12.66 -9.97 13.39
C TYR A 42 -12.19 -10.32 14.80
N GLN A 43 -11.59 -11.51 14.92
CA GLN A 43 -11.04 -11.99 16.17
C GLN A 43 -9.57 -11.59 16.28
N ARG A 44 -9.19 -11.01 17.41
CA ARG A 44 -7.78 -10.74 17.67
C ARG A 44 -7.06 -12.06 17.95
N LYS A 45 -5.97 -12.30 17.22
CA LYS A 45 -5.19 -13.51 17.34
C LYS A 45 -3.73 -13.26 17.03
N ASP A 46 -2.85 -13.94 17.73
CA ASP A 46 -1.41 -13.92 17.49
C ASP A 46 -1.08 -14.95 16.41
N LEU A 47 -0.88 -14.47 15.16
CA LEU A 47 -0.61 -15.32 14.01
C LEU A 47 0.84 -15.14 13.55
N GLU A 48 1.40 -16.19 12.97
CA GLU A 48 2.76 -16.14 12.41
C GLU A 48 2.89 -15.06 11.33
N ILE A 49 1.87 -14.93 10.46
CA ILE A 49 1.88 -13.87 9.42
C ILE A 49 1.92 -12.48 10.05
N PHE A 50 1.27 -12.26 11.19
CA PHE A 50 1.33 -10.98 11.89
C PHE A 50 2.72 -10.73 12.47
N LYS A 51 3.37 -11.75 13.03
CA LYS A 51 4.74 -11.63 13.54
C LYS A 51 5.72 -11.26 12.43
N GLN A 52 5.62 -11.93 11.30
CA GLN A 52 6.46 -11.64 10.12
C GLN A 52 6.22 -10.22 9.60
N THR A 53 4.96 -9.80 9.53
CA THR A 53 4.61 -8.46 9.07
C THR A 53 5.14 -7.38 10.02
N LYS A 54 5.02 -7.59 11.32
CA LYS A 54 5.56 -6.65 12.31
C LYS A 54 7.08 -6.53 12.21
N LYS A 55 7.77 -7.63 11.96
CA LYS A 55 9.22 -7.62 11.72
C LYS A 55 9.57 -6.83 10.46
N TRP A 56 8.80 -7.01 9.39
CA TRP A 56 8.94 -6.24 8.16
C TRP A 56 8.76 -4.74 8.44
N LEU A 57 7.71 -4.39 9.20
CA LEU A 57 7.41 -3.01 9.57
C LEU A 57 8.50 -2.40 10.46
N ASP A 58 9.05 -3.16 11.40
CA ASP A 58 10.16 -2.69 12.25
C ASP A 58 11.37 -2.28 11.40
N ILE A 59 11.71 -3.09 10.42
CA ILE A 59 12.83 -2.80 9.49
C ILE A 59 12.48 -1.57 8.64
N TYR A 60 11.27 -1.53 8.08
CA TYR A 60 10.85 -0.42 7.23
C TYR A 60 10.87 0.91 7.99
N PHE A 61 10.28 0.97 9.18
CA PHE A 61 10.23 2.20 9.98
C PHE A 61 11.59 2.57 10.60
N SER A 62 12.56 1.69 10.53
CA SER A 62 13.96 2.04 10.88
C SER A 62 14.67 2.80 9.76
N GLY A 63 14.02 3.01 8.62
CA GLY A 63 14.58 3.70 7.45
C GLY A 63 15.31 2.76 6.48
N LYS A 64 15.05 1.47 6.55
CA LYS A 64 15.68 0.47 5.69
C LYS A 64 14.65 -0.23 4.82
N ASN A 65 15.07 -0.64 3.63
CA ASN A 65 14.25 -1.45 2.75
C ASN A 65 14.28 -2.91 3.23
N PRO A 66 13.15 -3.46 3.69
CA PRO A 66 13.13 -4.88 4.07
C PRO A 66 13.50 -5.78 2.91
N ASP A 67 14.28 -6.83 3.17
CA ASP A 67 14.83 -7.73 2.16
C ASP A 67 14.08 -9.06 2.04
N PHE A 68 12.89 -9.15 2.61
CA PHE A 68 12.03 -10.33 2.50
C PHE A 68 10.60 -9.93 2.20
N ASP A 69 9.85 -10.83 1.57
CA ASP A 69 8.46 -10.61 1.19
C ASP A 69 7.51 -11.13 2.24
N ILE A 70 6.32 -10.52 2.27
CA ILE A 70 5.18 -10.96 3.09
C ILE A 70 4.13 -11.52 2.14
N GLU A 71 3.65 -12.73 2.40
CA GLU A 71 2.56 -13.30 1.61
C GLU A 71 1.26 -12.56 1.91
N TYR A 72 0.61 -12.09 0.86
CA TYR A 72 -0.65 -11.35 0.96
C TYR A 72 -1.61 -11.71 -0.15
N ARG A 73 -2.86 -11.37 0.07
CA ARG A 73 -3.93 -11.49 -0.93
C ARG A 73 -4.78 -10.24 -0.90
N ILE A 74 -5.11 -9.73 -2.07
CA ILE A 74 -6.07 -8.63 -2.24
C ILE A 74 -7.27 -9.19 -2.99
N ASP A 75 -8.43 -9.20 -2.33
CA ASP A 75 -9.64 -9.78 -2.89
C ASP A 75 -10.37 -8.79 -3.82
N TYR A 76 -11.20 -9.35 -4.70
CA TYR A 76 -12.13 -8.61 -5.56
C TYR A 76 -11.48 -7.64 -6.54
N LEU A 77 -10.29 -7.95 -7.02
CA LEU A 77 -9.60 -7.15 -8.02
C LEU A 77 -10.01 -7.53 -9.44
N THR A 78 -10.31 -6.51 -10.25
CA THR A 78 -10.43 -6.68 -11.71
C THR A 78 -9.05 -6.94 -12.32
N PRO A 79 -8.98 -7.51 -13.54
CA PRO A 79 -7.69 -7.66 -14.24
C PRO A 79 -6.91 -6.34 -14.37
N PHE A 80 -7.61 -5.24 -14.65
CA PHE A 80 -7.00 -3.91 -14.73
C PHE A 80 -6.38 -3.47 -13.39
N LYS A 81 -7.13 -3.63 -12.29
CA LYS A 81 -6.61 -3.29 -10.95
C LYS A 81 -5.40 -4.13 -10.57
N LYS A 82 -5.43 -5.43 -10.89
CA LYS A 82 -4.28 -6.32 -10.68
C LYS A 82 -3.04 -5.82 -11.42
N GLU A 83 -3.22 -5.40 -12.67
CA GLU A 83 -2.12 -4.89 -13.49
C GLU A 83 -1.53 -3.61 -12.90
N VAL A 84 -2.37 -2.67 -12.48
CA VAL A 84 -1.92 -1.42 -11.85
C VAL A 84 -1.16 -1.73 -10.55
N LEU A 85 -1.71 -2.59 -9.69
CA LEU A 85 -1.04 -2.93 -8.43
C LEU A 85 0.28 -3.68 -8.66
N SER A 86 0.37 -4.49 -9.72
CA SER A 86 1.63 -5.14 -10.11
C SER A 86 2.70 -4.11 -10.49
N ILE A 87 2.33 -3.08 -11.23
CA ILE A 87 3.24 -1.97 -11.58
C ILE A 87 3.70 -1.26 -10.30
N ILE A 88 2.77 -0.96 -9.39
CA ILE A 88 3.09 -0.31 -8.13
C ILE A 88 4.04 -1.17 -7.30
N LYS A 89 3.81 -2.47 -7.24
CA LYS A 89 4.68 -3.39 -6.49
C LYS A 89 6.13 -3.35 -6.98
N SER A 90 6.34 -3.01 -8.25
CA SER A 90 7.67 -2.91 -8.85
C SER A 90 8.39 -1.59 -8.61
N ILE A 91 7.74 -0.59 -8.01
CA ILE A 91 8.38 0.71 -7.75
C ILE A 91 9.43 0.52 -6.65
N PRO A 92 10.72 0.81 -6.93
CA PRO A 92 11.77 0.60 -5.93
C PRO A 92 11.63 1.53 -4.72
N TYR A 93 12.18 1.08 -3.60
CA TYR A 93 12.32 1.88 -2.39
C TYR A 93 13.04 3.20 -2.72
N GLY A 94 12.50 4.31 -2.21
CA GLY A 94 13.08 5.64 -2.44
C GLY A 94 12.76 6.25 -3.81
N LYS A 95 11.93 5.59 -4.62
CA LYS A 95 11.54 6.07 -5.95
C LYS A 95 10.04 6.35 -6.01
N THR A 96 9.65 7.22 -6.92
CA THR A 96 8.25 7.57 -7.17
C THR A 96 7.95 7.52 -8.65
N ILE A 97 6.68 7.29 -8.99
CA ILE A 97 6.15 7.45 -10.34
C ILE A 97 4.84 8.22 -10.28
N THR A 98 4.44 8.80 -11.39
CA THR A 98 3.17 9.54 -11.47
C THR A 98 2.04 8.61 -11.92
N TYR A 99 0.79 9.03 -11.69
CA TYR A 99 -0.39 8.35 -12.26
C TYR A 99 -0.29 8.30 -13.79
N GLY A 100 0.22 9.37 -14.41
CA GLY A 100 0.45 9.42 -15.84
C GLY A 100 1.48 8.39 -16.33
N ASP A 101 2.54 8.17 -15.55
CA ASP A 101 3.55 7.15 -15.86
C ASP A 101 2.92 5.76 -15.89
N ILE A 102 2.07 5.45 -14.93
CA ILE A 102 1.35 4.16 -14.88
C ILE A 102 0.45 4.02 -16.12
N ALA A 103 -0.32 5.07 -16.44
CA ALA A 103 -1.19 5.07 -17.62
C ALA A 103 -0.38 4.81 -18.89
N LYS A 104 0.78 5.45 -19.03
CA LYS A 104 1.67 5.27 -20.19
C LYS A 104 2.19 3.85 -20.29
N ILE A 105 2.60 3.25 -19.19
CA ILE A 105 3.07 1.86 -19.17
C ILE A 105 1.98 0.93 -19.68
N ILE A 106 0.73 1.12 -19.25
CA ILE A 106 -0.41 0.29 -19.67
C ILE A 106 -0.73 0.52 -21.14
N ILE A 107 -0.74 1.78 -21.60
CA ILE A 107 -0.96 2.15 -23.01
C ILE A 107 0.06 1.43 -23.89
N ASP A 108 1.33 1.52 -23.56
CA ASP A 108 2.41 0.92 -24.35
C ASP A 108 2.32 -0.61 -24.34
N LYS A 109 2.01 -1.19 -23.19
CA LYS A 109 1.91 -2.64 -23.05
C LYS A 109 0.73 -3.25 -23.79
N ARG A 110 -0.43 -2.57 -23.79
CA ARG A 110 -1.66 -3.05 -24.41
C ARG A 110 -1.84 -2.60 -25.86
N GLY A 111 -1.00 -1.69 -26.33
CA GLY A 111 -1.14 -1.13 -27.69
C GLY A 111 -2.42 -0.32 -27.87
N ILE A 112 -2.95 0.26 -26.80
CA ILE A 112 -4.13 1.13 -26.84
C ILE A 112 -3.72 2.59 -26.99
N LYS A 113 -4.65 3.42 -27.45
CA LYS A 113 -4.32 4.85 -27.72
C LYS A 113 -4.45 5.74 -26.50
N LYS A 114 -5.27 5.36 -25.52
CA LYS A 114 -5.65 6.26 -24.43
C LYS A 114 -6.02 5.49 -23.17
N MET A 115 -5.64 6.05 -22.03
CA MET A 115 -5.98 5.53 -20.71
C MET A 115 -6.32 6.70 -19.79
N SER A 116 -7.45 6.62 -19.11
CA SER A 116 -7.87 7.62 -18.13
C SER A 116 -6.99 7.57 -16.89
N SER A 117 -6.42 8.72 -16.48
CA SER A 117 -5.72 8.83 -15.20
C SER A 117 -6.66 8.61 -14.02
N GLN A 118 -7.94 8.91 -14.18
CA GLN A 118 -8.96 8.64 -13.17
C GLN A 118 -9.13 7.14 -12.94
N ALA A 119 -9.15 6.33 -14.00
CA ALA A 119 -9.21 4.87 -13.90
C ALA A 119 -7.98 4.31 -13.15
N VAL A 120 -6.79 4.85 -13.45
CA VAL A 120 -5.56 4.50 -12.73
C VAL A 120 -5.69 4.86 -11.26
N GLY A 121 -6.17 6.07 -10.95
CA GLY A 121 -6.38 6.51 -9.57
C GLY A 121 -7.32 5.61 -8.78
N GLN A 122 -8.41 5.16 -9.39
CA GLN A 122 -9.33 4.22 -8.77
C GLN A 122 -8.67 2.86 -8.49
N ALA A 123 -7.85 2.39 -9.43
CA ALA A 123 -7.10 1.14 -9.25
C ALA A 123 -6.09 1.26 -8.11
N VAL A 124 -5.38 2.38 -8.00
CA VAL A 124 -4.44 2.64 -6.90
C VAL A 124 -5.17 2.60 -5.55
N LYS A 125 -6.37 3.17 -5.47
CA LYS A 125 -7.18 3.16 -4.25
C LYS A 125 -7.69 1.78 -3.86
N SER A 126 -7.66 0.80 -4.75
CA SER A 126 -8.08 -0.57 -4.46
C SER A 126 -7.07 -1.36 -3.64
N ASN A 127 -5.88 -0.81 -3.39
CA ASN A 127 -4.84 -1.46 -2.61
C ASN A 127 -5.23 -1.54 -1.13
N THR A 128 -5.33 -2.77 -0.61
CA THR A 128 -5.62 -3.04 0.81
C THR A 128 -4.36 -3.38 1.62
N ILE A 129 -3.20 -3.44 0.97
CA ILE A 129 -1.92 -3.81 1.60
C ILE A 129 -0.95 -2.63 1.47
N CYS A 130 -1.20 -1.58 2.24
CA CYS A 130 -0.33 -0.40 2.23
C CYS A 130 1.12 -0.77 2.59
N LEU A 131 2.08 0.01 2.15
CA LEU A 131 3.53 -0.14 2.37
C LEU A 131 4.14 -1.31 1.61
N ILE A 132 3.66 -2.52 1.78
CA ILE A 132 4.16 -3.71 1.08
C ILE A 132 3.87 -3.59 -0.42
N VAL A 133 2.63 -3.19 -0.77
CA VAL A 133 2.31 -2.69 -2.11
C VAL A 133 2.38 -1.16 -2.01
N PRO A 134 3.46 -0.54 -2.48
CA PRO A 134 3.82 0.84 -2.09
C PRO A 134 3.04 1.92 -2.85
N CYS A 135 1.74 1.97 -2.68
CA CYS A 135 0.89 2.96 -3.35
C CYS A 135 1.21 4.41 -2.93
N HIS A 136 1.90 4.61 -1.82
CA HIS A 136 2.40 5.93 -1.43
C HIS A 136 3.48 6.46 -2.36
N ARG A 137 4.11 5.60 -3.19
CA ARG A 137 5.11 5.99 -4.19
C ARG A 137 4.50 6.48 -5.50
N VAL A 138 3.17 6.51 -5.61
CA VAL A 138 2.47 7.09 -6.75
C VAL A 138 2.08 8.53 -6.41
N ILE A 139 2.57 9.47 -7.19
CA ILE A 139 2.39 10.92 -6.94
C ILE A 139 1.72 11.59 -8.14
N GLY A 140 1.21 12.80 -7.91
CA GLY A 140 0.70 13.64 -8.98
C GLY A 140 1.81 14.34 -9.75
N ILE A 141 1.43 15.03 -10.82
CA ILE A 141 2.35 15.84 -11.63
C ILE A 141 2.99 16.91 -10.74
N ASN A 142 4.26 17.21 -10.99
CA ASN A 142 5.05 18.18 -10.21
C ASN A 142 5.13 17.86 -8.73
N ASN A 143 5.27 16.57 -8.41
CA ASN A 143 5.41 16.08 -7.03
C ASN A 143 4.21 16.38 -6.13
N LYS A 144 3.01 16.55 -6.70
CA LYS A 144 1.81 16.75 -5.88
C LYS A 144 1.51 15.50 -5.06
N MET A 145 1.34 15.69 -3.76
CA MET A 145 0.98 14.65 -2.81
C MET A 145 -0.53 14.56 -2.72
N VAL A 146 -1.15 13.82 -3.64
CA VAL A 146 -2.61 13.69 -3.73
C VAL A 146 -3.05 12.24 -3.65
N GLY A 147 -4.27 12.03 -3.18
CA GLY A 147 -5.02 10.78 -3.37
C GLY A 147 -4.51 9.56 -2.60
N TYR A 148 -3.84 9.73 -1.48
CA TYR A 148 -3.41 8.57 -0.69
C TYR A 148 -4.50 8.10 0.28
N VAL A 149 -4.87 6.80 0.16
CA VAL A 149 -5.85 6.14 1.04
C VAL A 149 -5.41 6.21 2.50
N GLY A 150 -4.13 6.06 2.78
CA GLY A 150 -3.56 6.10 4.12
C GLY A 150 -3.44 7.50 4.74
N GLY A 151 -3.84 8.54 4.01
CA GLY A 151 -3.75 9.94 4.49
C GLY A 151 -2.50 10.66 3.99
N ILE A 152 -2.67 11.93 3.63
CA ILE A 152 -1.60 12.74 3.01
C ILE A 152 -0.39 12.90 3.94
N ASN A 153 -0.62 13.13 5.23
CA ASN A 153 0.48 13.29 6.18
C ASN A 153 1.33 12.02 6.29
N ASN A 154 0.68 10.86 6.34
CA ASN A 154 1.39 9.58 6.34
C ASN A 154 2.19 9.41 5.04
N LYS A 155 1.60 9.75 3.88
CA LYS A 155 2.28 9.67 2.59
C LYS A 155 3.55 10.51 2.56
N ILE A 156 3.46 11.77 2.96
CA ILE A 156 4.61 12.69 3.00
C ILE A 156 5.69 12.12 3.91
N ASN A 157 5.32 11.66 5.11
CA ASN A 157 6.27 11.13 6.07
C ASN A 157 6.91 9.81 5.61
N LEU A 158 6.16 8.98 4.88
CA LEU A 158 6.71 7.74 4.30
C LEU A 158 7.74 8.05 3.21
N LEU A 159 7.45 9.00 2.33
CA LEU A 159 8.38 9.39 1.27
C LEU A 159 9.64 10.04 1.84
N GLU A 160 9.52 10.84 2.90
CA GLU A 160 10.67 11.40 3.60
C GLU A 160 11.52 10.30 4.23
N LEU A 161 10.89 9.33 4.87
CA LEU A 161 11.57 8.19 5.49
C LEU A 161 12.41 7.43 4.46
N GLU A 162 11.84 7.15 3.29
CA GLU A 162 12.54 6.43 2.23
C GLU A 162 13.65 7.25 1.57
N LYS A 163 13.49 8.57 1.51
CA LYS A 163 14.43 9.48 0.86
C LYS A 163 15.76 9.59 1.59
N TYR A 164 15.75 9.47 2.90
CA TYR A 164 16.92 9.64 3.76
C TYR A 164 17.58 8.31 4.15
N ASP A 165 17.28 7.30 3.44
CA ASP A 165 17.87 5.99 3.62
C ASP A 165 19.35 5.97 3.25
#